data_8719c93c04d3e1b4bc84be80490e60df
#
_entry.id   8719c93c04d3e1b4bc84be80490e60df
#
_cell.length_a   1.000
_cell.length_b   1.000
_cell.length_c   1.000
_cell.angle_alpha   90.00
_cell.angle_beta   90.00
_cell.angle_gamma   90.00
#
_symmetry.space_group_name_H-M   'P 1'
#
loop_
_entity.id
_entity.type
_entity.pdbx_description
1 polymer ?
#
loop_
_entity_poly.entity_id
_entity_poly.type
_entity_poly.pdbx_seq_one_letter_code
_entity_poly.pdbx_strand_id
1 'polypeptide(L)'
;MAKDFNSSKVVDEYDQHIRKLIPGYEMLHQQVDAILQSVLSPKAHILIVGCGTGYELEYLLKKHPDWMFTAVDPSATMLQKAQKLVSDIGKSDQVSFVHGETSALADQACFDAALSILVAHFIADDSKKAFFQEIYDRLKDTGLLMTYDLMTCTDSQQFQALQHLCQHNGLTSTQCQKMIERLHQDFSTVRFDEYQQLLLKTGFEHVYSYSQILMYQGFIAHKKQSNALVMQDSKNVALTHHGIKH
;
A
#
# COMPACT_ATOMS: atom_id res chain seq x y z
N MET A 1 -8.03 23.27 -3.66
CA MET A 1 -6.55 23.09 -3.53
C MET A 1 -6.30 21.78 -2.81
N ALA A 2 -5.51 20.90 -3.40
CA ALA A 2 -5.06 19.66 -2.76
C ALA A 2 -4.46 19.96 -1.37
N LYS A 3 -4.56 19.02 -0.41
CA LYS A 3 -3.92 19.19 0.89
C LYS A 3 -2.42 19.37 0.69
N ASP A 4 -1.87 20.44 1.27
CA ASP A 4 -0.42 20.64 1.31
C ASP A 4 0.18 19.78 2.44
N PHE A 5 0.62 18.59 2.09
CA PHE A 5 1.27 17.65 3.00
C PHE A 5 2.67 18.10 3.44
N ASN A 6 3.17 19.24 2.96
CA ASN A 6 4.38 19.88 3.48
C ASN A 6 4.10 20.89 4.60
N SER A 7 2.84 21.22 4.85
CA SER A 7 2.42 22.09 5.94
C SER A 7 2.46 21.35 7.28
N SER A 8 3.27 21.78 8.23
CA SER A 8 3.36 21.20 9.58
C SER A 8 2.01 21.11 10.27
N LYS A 9 1.17 22.15 10.16
CA LYS A 9 -0.18 22.16 10.72
C LYS A 9 -1.06 21.03 10.17
N VAL A 10 -1.01 20.80 8.86
CA VAL A 10 -1.76 19.72 8.21
C VAL A 10 -1.28 18.36 8.70
N VAL A 11 0.04 18.19 8.80
CA VAL A 11 0.69 16.95 9.23
C VAL A 11 0.43 16.65 10.70
N ASP A 12 0.42 17.66 11.57
CA ASP A 12 0.17 17.47 13.02
C ASP A 12 -1.24 16.99 13.31
N GLU A 13 -2.23 17.45 12.55
CA GLU A 13 -3.64 17.05 12.70
C GLU A 13 -3.99 15.79 11.89
N TYR A 14 -3.09 15.31 11.03
CA TYR A 14 -3.38 14.28 10.04
C TYR A 14 -3.90 12.97 10.66
N ASP A 15 -3.21 12.44 11.66
CA ASP A 15 -3.50 11.11 12.23
C ASP A 15 -4.89 11.04 12.89
N GLN A 16 -5.32 12.14 13.54
CA GLN A 16 -6.66 12.22 14.11
C GLN A 16 -7.73 12.42 13.02
N HIS A 17 -7.37 13.18 11.97
CA HIS A 17 -8.30 13.50 10.90
C HIS A 17 -8.56 12.30 9.98
N ILE A 18 -7.51 11.55 9.62
CA ILE A 18 -7.63 10.42 8.69
C ILE A 18 -8.54 9.32 9.24
N ARG A 19 -8.47 9.04 10.55
CA ARG A 19 -9.33 8.05 11.21
C ARG A 19 -10.82 8.41 11.19
N LYS A 20 -11.14 9.71 11.19
CA LYS A 20 -12.51 10.20 11.05
C LYS A 20 -12.98 10.17 9.59
N LEU A 21 -12.03 10.35 8.67
CA LEU A 21 -12.29 10.49 7.24
C LEU A 21 -12.47 9.14 6.53
N ILE A 22 -11.65 8.15 6.90
CA ILE A 22 -11.63 6.83 6.26
C ILE A 22 -12.39 5.83 7.12
N PRO A 23 -13.59 5.39 6.69
CA PRO A 23 -14.34 4.38 7.42
C PRO A 23 -13.56 3.06 7.55
N GLY A 24 -13.51 2.52 8.76
CA GLY A 24 -12.83 1.26 9.02
C GLY A 24 -11.30 1.34 8.98
N TYR A 25 -10.70 2.53 9.14
CA TYR A 25 -9.25 2.74 9.08
C TYR A 25 -8.45 1.75 9.95
N GLU A 26 -8.86 1.53 11.19
CA GLU A 26 -8.19 0.57 12.09
C GLU A 26 -8.38 -0.88 11.63
N MET A 27 -9.58 -1.24 11.15
CA MET A 27 -9.88 -2.57 10.64
C MET A 27 -9.06 -2.89 9.39
N LEU A 28 -8.84 -1.90 8.53
CA LEU A 28 -7.97 -2.02 7.36
C LEU A 28 -6.57 -2.49 7.76
N HIS A 29 -5.94 -1.83 8.74
CA HIS A 29 -4.59 -2.19 9.19
C HIS A 29 -4.54 -3.56 9.87
N GLN A 30 -5.62 -3.94 10.59
CA GLN A 30 -5.75 -5.30 11.14
C GLN A 30 -5.84 -6.37 10.03
N GLN A 31 -6.58 -6.11 8.95
CA GLN A 31 -6.68 -7.00 7.80
C GLN A 31 -5.33 -7.11 7.07
N VAL A 32 -4.66 -5.98 6.81
CA VAL A 32 -3.34 -5.97 6.17
C VAL A 32 -2.34 -6.80 6.98
N ASP A 33 -2.25 -6.57 8.27
CA ASP A 33 -1.38 -7.31 9.18
C ASP A 33 -1.67 -8.82 9.17
N ALA A 34 -2.93 -9.21 9.33
CA ALA A 34 -3.33 -10.62 9.34
C ALA A 34 -2.99 -11.34 8.02
N ILE A 35 -3.18 -10.67 6.88
CA ILE A 35 -2.84 -11.21 5.57
C ILE A 35 -1.32 -11.33 5.42
N LEU A 36 -0.56 -10.29 5.71
CA LEU A 36 0.90 -10.32 5.65
C LEU A 36 1.48 -11.43 6.53
N GLN A 37 0.99 -11.54 7.77
CA GLN A 37 1.43 -12.58 8.72
C GLN A 37 1.15 -14.00 8.20
N SER A 38 0.08 -14.19 7.42
CA SER A 38 -0.30 -15.51 6.90
C SER A 38 0.57 -15.98 5.73
N VAL A 39 1.26 -15.05 5.03
CA VAL A 39 1.98 -15.36 3.78
C VAL A 39 3.47 -15.04 3.82
N LEU A 40 3.91 -14.13 4.71
CA LEU A 40 5.31 -13.71 4.76
C LEU A 40 6.13 -14.57 5.71
N SER A 41 7.43 -14.67 5.41
CA SER A 41 8.40 -15.28 6.30
C SER A 41 8.62 -14.43 7.57
N PRO A 42 9.15 -15.02 8.65
CA PRO A 42 9.49 -14.26 9.86
C PRO A 42 10.50 -13.12 9.64
N LYS A 43 11.29 -13.17 8.57
CA LYS A 43 12.30 -12.16 8.21
C LYS A 43 12.00 -11.51 6.88
N ALA A 44 10.80 -10.94 6.76
CA ALA A 44 10.38 -10.28 5.54
C ALA A 44 10.93 -8.85 5.43
N HIS A 45 11.15 -8.38 4.20
CA HIS A 45 11.46 -6.99 3.88
C HIS A 45 10.27 -6.38 3.12
N ILE A 46 9.67 -5.35 3.69
CA ILE A 46 8.42 -4.76 3.21
C ILE A 46 8.66 -3.33 2.74
N LEU A 47 8.16 -3.01 1.56
CA LEU A 47 8.13 -1.64 1.03
C LEU A 47 6.82 -0.96 1.47
N ILE A 48 6.92 0.23 2.07
CA ILE A 48 5.77 1.10 2.36
C ILE A 48 5.84 2.30 1.42
N VAL A 49 4.95 2.36 0.45
CA VAL A 49 4.85 3.45 -0.53
C VAL A 49 3.87 4.49 -0.01
N GLY A 50 4.32 5.76 0.06
CA GLY A 50 3.53 6.85 0.64
C GLY A 50 3.30 6.64 2.14
N CYS A 51 4.38 6.44 2.90
CA CYS A 51 4.31 6.08 4.32
C CYS A 51 3.68 7.16 5.21
N GLY A 52 3.46 8.37 4.70
CA GLY A 52 2.84 9.47 5.42
C GLY A 52 3.51 9.71 6.78
N THR A 53 2.71 9.80 7.83
CA THR A 53 3.16 10.00 9.21
C THR A 53 3.70 8.73 9.89
N GLY A 54 3.66 7.57 9.21
CA GLY A 54 4.25 6.32 9.69
C GLY A 54 3.30 5.42 10.47
N TYR A 55 1.98 5.57 10.33
CA TYR A 55 1.03 4.74 11.07
C TYR A 55 1.16 3.23 10.74
N GLU A 56 1.28 2.87 9.46
CA GLU A 56 1.54 1.49 9.03
C GLU A 56 2.82 0.93 9.65
N LEU A 57 3.88 1.75 9.66
CA LEU A 57 5.16 1.37 10.27
C LEU A 57 4.99 1.11 11.77
N GLU A 58 4.40 2.05 12.50
CA GLU A 58 4.16 1.88 13.95
C GLU A 58 3.37 0.61 14.25
N TYR A 59 2.31 0.38 13.47
CA TYR A 59 1.40 -0.75 13.66
C TYR A 59 2.12 -2.10 13.45
N LEU A 60 2.90 -2.23 12.37
CA LEU A 60 3.59 -3.46 12.02
C LEU A 60 4.86 -3.67 12.86
N LEU A 61 5.65 -2.63 13.13
CA LEU A 61 6.89 -2.72 13.93
C LEU A 61 6.65 -3.20 15.37
N LYS A 62 5.50 -2.85 15.96
CA LYS A 62 5.12 -3.31 17.31
C LYS A 62 4.84 -4.80 17.37
N LYS A 63 4.49 -5.43 16.24
CA LYS A 63 4.05 -6.83 16.17
C LYS A 63 5.11 -7.75 15.58
N HIS A 64 5.94 -7.25 14.67
CA HIS A 64 6.89 -8.03 13.89
C HIS A 64 8.33 -7.56 14.13
N PRO A 65 8.99 -8.06 15.19
CA PRO A 65 10.31 -7.58 15.60
C PRO A 65 11.43 -7.90 14.60
N ASP A 66 11.23 -8.88 13.72
CA ASP A 66 12.24 -9.34 12.75
C ASP A 66 11.97 -8.87 11.31
N TRP A 67 10.86 -8.16 11.06
CA TRP A 67 10.61 -7.59 9.74
C TRP A 67 11.41 -6.31 9.54
N MET A 68 11.90 -6.13 8.32
CA MET A 68 12.59 -4.91 7.88
C MET A 68 11.66 -4.11 6.96
N PHE A 69 11.80 -2.80 6.98
CA PHE A 69 10.97 -1.91 6.18
C PHE A 69 11.83 -0.93 5.39
N THR A 70 11.39 -0.64 4.17
CA THR A 70 11.79 0.56 3.43
C THR A 70 10.54 1.43 3.24
N ALA A 71 10.59 2.66 3.70
CA ALA A 71 9.47 3.58 3.66
C ALA A 71 9.81 4.76 2.75
N VAL A 72 8.97 5.02 1.75
CA VAL A 72 9.16 6.12 0.80
C VAL A 72 7.97 7.08 0.86
N ASP A 73 8.26 8.39 0.87
CA ASP A 73 7.24 9.45 0.81
C ASP A 73 7.82 10.70 0.14
N PRO A 74 7.08 11.37 -0.79
CA PRO A 74 7.53 12.60 -1.43
C PRO A 74 7.45 13.84 -0.51
N SER A 75 6.71 13.76 0.61
CA SER A 75 6.61 14.84 1.58
C SER A 75 7.71 14.73 2.65
N ALA A 76 8.66 15.64 2.64
CA ALA A 76 9.70 15.70 3.66
C ALA A 76 9.13 15.86 5.08
N THR A 77 8.04 16.62 5.24
CA THR A 77 7.41 16.87 6.55
C THR A 77 6.71 15.61 7.08
N MET A 78 6.02 14.86 6.21
CA MET A 78 5.46 13.54 6.56
C MET A 78 6.56 12.57 6.97
N LEU A 79 7.61 12.47 6.17
CA LEU A 79 8.73 11.57 6.41
C LEU A 79 9.44 11.87 7.72
N GLN A 80 9.65 13.14 8.06
CA GLN A 80 10.24 13.54 9.35
C GLN A 80 9.38 13.09 10.53
N LYS A 81 8.06 13.20 10.42
CA LYS A 81 7.14 12.72 11.46
C LYS A 81 7.19 11.20 11.61
N ALA A 82 7.22 10.46 10.49
CA ALA A 82 7.38 9.00 10.49
C ALA A 82 8.72 8.58 11.12
N GLN A 83 9.82 9.25 10.76
CA GLN A 83 11.15 8.99 11.35
C GLN A 83 11.14 9.21 12.87
N LYS A 84 10.55 10.33 13.31
CA LYS A 84 10.42 10.61 14.75
C LYS A 84 9.59 9.54 15.46
N LEU A 85 8.45 9.14 14.89
CA LEU A 85 7.58 8.10 15.42
C LEU A 85 8.33 6.77 15.60
N VAL A 86 9.07 6.33 14.58
CA VAL A 86 9.85 5.10 14.60
C VAL A 86 11.00 5.18 15.62
N SER A 87 11.65 6.33 15.74
CA SER A 87 12.68 6.58 16.75
C SER A 87 12.11 6.54 18.17
N ASP A 88 10.96 7.19 18.40
CA ASP A 88 10.30 7.25 19.71
C ASP A 88 9.91 5.84 20.24
N ILE A 89 9.61 4.89 19.34
CA ILE A 89 9.34 3.49 19.70
C ILE A 89 10.58 2.58 19.68
N GLY A 90 11.79 3.14 19.47
CA GLY A 90 13.05 2.42 19.50
C GLY A 90 13.25 1.41 18.36
N LYS A 91 12.74 1.69 17.16
CA LYS A 91 12.73 0.77 16.01
C LYS A 91 13.48 1.29 14.78
N SER A 92 14.35 2.27 14.95
CA SER A 92 15.10 2.91 13.86
C SER A 92 15.93 1.91 13.04
N ASP A 93 16.47 0.87 13.66
CA ASP A 93 17.30 -0.13 12.99
C ASP A 93 16.52 -1.03 12.02
N GLN A 94 15.17 -1.05 12.14
CA GLN A 94 14.31 -1.85 11.27
C GLN A 94 13.80 -1.09 10.04
N VAL A 95 14.02 0.24 9.94
CA VAL A 95 13.42 1.07 8.90
C VAL A 95 14.45 1.90 8.15
N SER A 96 14.47 1.75 6.83
CA SER A 96 15.16 2.65 5.90
C SER A 96 14.17 3.64 5.31
N PHE A 97 14.44 4.95 5.42
CA PHE A 97 13.59 6.00 4.88
C PHE A 97 14.16 6.59 3.60
N VAL A 98 13.31 6.77 2.60
CA VAL A 98 13.65 7.38 1.31
C VAL A 98 12.73 8.57 1.05
N HIS A 99 13.32 9.76 0.89
CA HIS A 99 12.56 10.95 0.49
C HIS A 99 12.44 11.01 -1.03
N GLY A 100 11.21 10.93 -1.53
CA GLY A 100 10.89 10.95 -2.96
C GLY A 100 9.74 10.03 -3.31
N GLU A 101 9.56 9.84 -4.61
CA GLU A 101 8.62 8.88 -5.18
C GLU A 101 9.28 7.49 -5.29
N THR A 102 8.53 6.49 -5.76
CA THR A 102 9.03 5.12 -5.97
C THR A 102 10.25 5.06 -6.89
N SER A 103 10.38 6.00 -7.83
CA SER A 103 11.55 6.17 -8.69
C SER A 103 12.86 6.49 -7.96
N ALA A 104 12.78 7.01 -6.73
CA ALA A 104 13.95 7.27 -5.88
C ALA A 104 14.53 5.99 -5.22
N LEU A 105 13.81 4.89 -5.27
CA LEU A 105 14.27 3.60 -4.75
C LEU A 105 15.30 2.97 -5.69
N ALA A 106 16.22 2.20 -5.11
CA ALA A 106 17.16 1.40 -5.90
C ALA A 106 16.42 0.45 -6.86
N ASP A 107 16.96 0.27 -8.06
CA ASP A 107 16.42 -0.64 -9.07
C ASP A 107 16.86 -2.08 -8.78
N GLN A 108 16.27 -2.65 -7.73
CA GLN A 108 16.56 -4.01 -7.28
C GLN A 108 15.30 -4.68 -6.71
N ALA A 109 15.03 -5.90 -7.16
CA ALA A 109 13.96 -6.73 -6.64
C ALA A 109 14.38 -7.31 -5.27
N CYS A 110 13.98 -6.65 -4.18
CA CYS A 110 14.39 -7.01 -2.82
C CYS A 110 13.26 -7.10 -1.79
N PHE A 111 12.02 -6.75 -2.17
CA PHE A 111 10.91 -6.73 -1.22
C PHE A 111 10.04 -7.98 -1.33
N ASP A 112 9.70 -8.56 -0.19
CA ASP A 112 8.76 -9.69 -0.07
C ASP A 112 7.31 -9.24 -0.23
N ALA A 113 7.02 -8.02 0.20
CA ALA A 113 5.73 -7.36 0.01
C ALA A 113 5.89 -5.85 -0.19
N ALA A 114 4.87 -5.24 -0.81
CA ALA A 114 4.71 -3.79 -0.87
C ALA A 114 3.31 -3.39 -0.40
N LEU A 115 3.22 -2.29 0.33
CA LEU A 115 1.97 -1.65 0.72
C LEU A 115 1.84 -0.30 0.01
N SER A 116 0.68 -0.05 -0.59
CA SER A 116 0.30 1.24 -1.16
C SER A 116 -1.12 1.57 -0.66
N ILE A 117 -1.19 2.19 0.51
CA ILE A 117 -2.43 2.44 1.23
C ILE A 117 -2.80 3.92 1.12
N LEU A 118 -3.90 4.21 0.44
CA LEU A 118 -4.41 5.58 0.22
C LEU A 118 -3.43 6.46 -0.57
N VAL A 119 -2.78 5.90 -1.60
CA VAL A 119 -1.74 6.57 -2.41
C VAL A 119 -2.12 6.72 -3.87
N ALA A 120 -2.57 5.64 -4.53
CA ALA A 120 -2.71 5.63 -5.99
C ALA A 120 -3.77 6.61 -6.50
N HIS A 121 -4.73 7.03 -5.69
CA HIS A 121 -5.70 8.06 -6.05
C HIS A 121 -5.10 9.48 -6.14
N PHE A 122 -3.85 9.70 -5.68
CA PHE A 122 -3.09 10.94 -5.92
C PHE A 122 -2.31 10.92 -7.23
N ILE A 123 -2.06 9.73 -7.80
CA ILE A 123 -1.28 9.57 -9.03
C ILE A 123 -2.17 9.86 -10.24
N ALA A 124 -1.68 10.65 -11.18
CA ALA A 124 -2.41 10.94 -12.42
C ALA A 124 -2.71 9.65 -13.22
N ASP A 125 -3.81 9.60 -13.94
CA ASP A 125 -4.29 8.36 -14.57
C ASP A 125 -3.30 7.79 -15.59
N ASP A 126 -2.63 8.64 -16.35
CA ASP A 126 -1.60 8.27 -17.33
C ASP A 126 -0.32 7.73 -16.67
N SER A 127 -0.07 8.10 -15.42
CA SER A 127 1.12 7.75 -14.64
C SER A 127 0.92 6.54 -13.72
N LYS A 128 -0.34 6.13 -13.46
CA LYS A 128 -0.65 5.00 -12.57
C LYS A 128 0.02 3.69 -12.98
N LYS A 129 0.08 3.42 -14.29
CA LYS A 129 0.73 2.19 -14.77
C LYS A 129 2.23 2.19 -14.46
N ALA A 130 2.91 3.32 -14.68
CA ALA A 130 4.33 3.45 -14.35
C ALA A 130 4.56 3.32 -12.84
N PHE A 131 3.73 3.94 -12.02
CA PHE A 131 3.75 3.81 -10.58
C PHE A 131 3.67 2.36 -10.10
N PHE A 132 2.71 1.57 -10.59
CA PHE A 132 2.61 0.16 -10.24
C PHE A 132 3.73 -0.70 -10.83
N GLN A 133 4.25 -0.33 -12.01
CA GLN A 133 5.39 -1.01 -12.62
C GLN A 133 6.64 -0.85 -11.75
N GLU A 134 6.92 0.34 -11.24
CA GLU A 134 8.04 0.60 -10.34
C GLU A 134 7.95 -0.24 -9.06
N ILE A 135 6.75 -0.43 -8.49
CA ILE A 135 6.54 -1.31 -7.35
C ILE A 135 6.77 -2.78 -7.75
N TYR A 136 6.18 -3.20 -8.89
CA TYR A 136 6.31 -4.57 -9.39
C TYR A 136 7.77 -4.97 -9.59
N ASP A 137 8.58 -4.10 -10.20
CA ASP A 137 9.98 -4.37 -10.51
C ASP A 137 10.81 -4.58 -9.23
N ARG A 138 10.44 -3.92 -8.14
CA ARG A 138 11.13 -4.01 -6.84
C ARG A 138 10.68 -5.15 -5.94
N LEU A 139 9.56 -5.80 -6.25
CA LEU A 139 9.14 -7.01 -5.57
C LEU A 139 10.00 -8.20 -6.01
N LYS A 140 10.33 -9.09 -5.09
CA LYS A 140 10.88 -10.41 -5.39
C LYS A 140 9.88 -11.24 -6.20
N ASP A 141 10.35 -12.30 -6.84
CA ASP A 141 9.47 -13.32 -7.40
C ASP A 141 8.54 -13.86 -6.31
N THR A 142 7.28 -14.06 -6.64
CA THR A 142 6.20 -14.41 -5.70
C THR A 142 5.87 -13.36 -4.63
N GLY A 143 6.52 -12.21 -4.65
CA GLY A 143 6.20 -11.09 -3.78
C GLY A 143 4.79 -10.54 -4.04
N LEU A 144 4.21 -9.87 -3.06
CA LEU A 144 2.84 -9.37 -3.16
C LEU A 144 2.75 -7.85 -2.99
N LEU A 145 1.80 -7.26 -3.68
CA LEU A 145 1.35 -5.89 -3.46
C LEU A 145 -0.01 -5.91 -2.77
N MET A 146 -0.15 -5.14 -1.70
CA MET A 146 -1.46 -4.81 -1.12
C MET A 146 -1.73 -3.33 -1.33
N THR A 147 -2.91 -3.03 -1.87
CA THR A 147 -3.38 -1.65 -2.05
C THR A 147 -4.67 -1.42 -1.27
N TYR A 148 -4.96 -0.17 -0.96
CA TYR A 148 -6.28 0.27 -0.52
C TYR A 148 -6.47 1.72 -0.96
N ASP A 149 -7.44 1.96 -1.82
CA ASP A 149 -7.61 3.26 -2.46
C ASP A 149 -9.08 3.66 -2.62
N LEU A 150 -9.27 4.95 -2.86
CA LEU A 150 -10.53 5.54 -3.28
C LEU A 150 -10.77 5.20 -4.76
N MET A 151 -11.92 4.59 -5.05
CA MET A 151 -12.37 4.28 -6.41
C MET A 151 -13.37 5.32 -6.91
N THR A 152 -13.49 5.45 -8.24
CA THR A 152 -14.54 6.25 -8.86
C THR A 152 -15.91 5.74 -8.45
N CYS A 153 -16.72 6.63 -7.91
CA CYS A 153 -18.10 6.37 -7.51
C CYS A 153 -19.02 7.42 -8.12
N THR A 154 -20.12 6.99 -8.70
CA THR A 154 -21.18 7.87 -9.26
C THR A 154 -22.49 7.76 -8.49
N ASP A 155 -22.57 6.86 -7.51
CA ASP A 155 -23.75 6.59 -6.73
C ASP A 155 -23.89 7.60 -5.58
N SER A 156 -24.91 8.45 -5.67
CA SER A 156 -25.21 9.46 -4.64
C SER A 156 -25.55 8.86 -3.27
N GLN A 157 -26.09 7.64 -3.20
CA GLN A 157 -26.39 6.97 -1.94
C GLN A 157 -25.10 6.57 -1.20
N GLN A 158 -24.07 6.14 -1.93
CA GLN A 158 -22.77 5.84 -1.33
C GLN A 158 -22.11 7.11 -0.77
N PHE A 159 -22.21 8.25 -1.42
CA PHE A 159 -21.71 9.53 -0.88
C PHE A 159 -22.47 9.95 0.37
N GLN A 160 -23.79 9.79 0.41
CA GLN A 160 -24.58 10.05 1.63
C GLN A 160 -24.19 9.11 2.76
N ALA A 161 -24.02 7.82 2.47
CA ALA A 161 -23.58 6.85 3.46
C ALA A 161 -22.17 7.20 4.01
N LEU A 162 -21.25 7.64 3.15
CA LEU A 162 -19.93 8.10 3.58
C LEU A 162 -20.03 9.32 4.49
N GLN A 163 -20.89 10.30 4.18
CA GLN A 163 -21.11 11.46 5.05
C GLN A 163 -21.60 11.04 6.43
N HIS A 164 -22.58 10.14 6.51
CA HIS A 164 -23.11 9.63 7.78
C HIS A 164 -22.03 8.90 8.59
N LEU A 165 -21.21 8.07 7.96
CA LEU A 165 -20.09 7.39 8.63
C LEU A 165 -19.06 8.40 9.16
N CYS A 166 -18.68 9.38 8.37
CA CYS A 166 -17.74 10.42 8.81
C CYS A 166 -18.29 11.28 9.93
N GLN A 167 -19.60 11.59 9.92
CA GLN A 167 -20.27 12.29 11.02
C GLN A 167 -20.29 11.42 12.30
N HIS A 168 -20.58 10.14 12.16
CA HIS A 168 -20.51 9.19 13.27
C HIS A 168 -19.11 9.13 13.88
N ASN A 169 -18.06 9.24 13.04
CA ASN A 169 -16.67 9.29 13.46
C ASN A 169 -16.25 10.68 14.01
N GLY A 170 -17.17 11.65 14.11
CA GLY A 170 -16.96 12.95 14.72
C GLY A 170 -16.56 14.09 13.79
N LEU A 171 -16.80 13.97 12.47
CA LEU A 171 -16.75 15.13 11.59
C LEU A 171 -18.05 15.94 11.64
N THR A 172 -17.94 17.25 11.56
CA THR A 172 -19.11 18.14 11.40
C THR A 172 -19.71 18.04 10.00
N SER A 173 -20.98 18.40 9.84
CA SER A 173 -21.65 18.43 8.54
C SER A 173 -20.87 19.27 7.52
N THR A 174 -20.35 20.43 7.92
CA THR A 174 -19.53 21.29 7.07
C THR A 174 -18.21 20.62 6.63
N GLN A 175 -17.57 19.87 7.52
CA GLN A 175 -16.37 19.12 7.18
C GLN A 175 -16.67 17.99 6.21
N CYS A 176 -17.77 17.26 6.39
CA CYS A 176 -18.21 16.22 5.49
C CYS A 176 -18.55 16.76 4.09
N GLN A 177 -19.23 17.91 4.01
CA GLN A 177 -19.52 18.54 2.71
C GLN A 177 -18.22 18.90 1.98
N LYS A 178 -17.28 19.57 2.63
CA LYS A 178 -15.96 19.89 2.07
C LYS A 178 -15.19 18.64 1.65
N MET A 179 -15.30 17.55 2.40
CA MET A 179 -14.71 16.25 2.04
C MET A 179 -15.27 15.76 0.70
N ILE A 180 -16.60 15.71 0.54
CA ILE A 180 -17.24 15.25 -0.70
C ILE A 180 -16.83 16.12 -1.91
N GLU A 181 -16.83 17.44 -1.75
CA GLU A 181 -16.36 18.36 -2.80
C GLU A 181 -14.93 18.01 -3.24
N ARG A 182 -14.05 17.69 -2.29
CA ARG A 182 -12.66 17.33 -2.56
C ARG A 182 -12.52 15.96 -3.23
N LEU A 183 -13.38 14.97 -2.89
CA LEU A 183 -13.37 13.66 -3.55
C LEU A 183 -13.57 13.78 -5.06
N HIS A 184 -14.28 14.79 -5.52
CA HIS A 184 -14.52 15.05 -6.94
C HIS A 184 -13.43 15.89 -7.62
N GLN A 185 -12.63 16.65 -6.86
CA GLN A 185 -11.74 17.68 -7.42
C GLN A 185 -10.25 17.35 -7.28
N ASP A 186 -9.87 16.71 -6.17
CA ASP A 186 -8.47 16.60 -5.76
C ASP A 186 -7.85 15.25 -6.10
N PHE A 187 -8.65 14.27 -6.56
CA PHE A 187 -8.19 12.89 -6.74
C PHE A 187 -8.38 12.38 -8.16
N SER A 188 -7.41 11.62 -8.63
CA SER A 188 -7.42 10.88 -9.89
C SER A 188 -7.87 9.46 -9.59
N THR A 189 -9.19 9.24 -9.56
CA THR A 189 -9.76 7.93 -9.23
C THR A 189 -10.08 7.15 -10.50
N VAL A 190 -9.98 5.83 -10.42
CA VAL A 190 -10.38 4.90 -11.49
C VAL A 190 -11.47 3.98 -10.98
N ARG A 191 -12.22 3.37 -11.88
CA ARG A 191 -13.23 2.38 -11.53
C ARG A 191 -12.59 1.12 -10.96
N PHE A 192 -13.34 0.37 -10.15
CA PHE A 192 -12.89 -0.89 -9.56
C PHE A 192 -12.32 -1.87 -10.59
N ASP A 193 -13.07 -2.12 -11.67
CA ASP A 193 -12.67 -3.02 -12.74
C ASP A 193 -11.44 -2.52 -13.51
N GLU A 194 -11.32 -1.22 -13.72
CA GLU A 194 -10.17 -0.60 -14.37
C GLU A 194 -8.92 -0.68 -13.48
N TYR A 195 -9.06 -0.49 -12.17
CA TYR A 195 -7.95 -0.64 -11.23
C TYR A 195 -7.40 -2.07 -11.21
N GLN A 196 -8.30 -3.07 -11.15
CA GLN A 196 -7.92 -4.48 -11.24
C GLN A 196 -7.21 -4.79 -12.56
N GLN A 197 -7.75 -4.32 -13.69
CA GLN A 197 -7.13 -4.48 -15.00
C GLN A 197 -5.78 -3.77 -15.11
N LEU A 198 -5.61 -2.64 -14.46
CA LEU A 198 -4.34 -1.92 -14.39
C LEU A 198 -3.25 -2.76 -13.72
N LEU A 199 -3.56 -3.38 -12.58
CA LEU A 199 -2.64 -4.29 -11.89
C LEU A 199 -2.28 -5.51 -12.76
N LEU A 200 -3.27 -6.13 -13.41
CA LEU A 200 -3.04 -7.24 -14.35
C LEU A 200 -2.16 -6.83 -15.54
N LYS A 201 -2.41 -5.65 -16.13
CA LYS A 201 -1.61 -5.11 -17.24
C LYS A 201 -0.19 -4.70 -16.85
N THR A 202 0.07 -4.50 -15.56
CA THR A 202 1.42 -4.29 -15.01
C THR A 202 2.20 -5.59 -14.94
N GLY A 203 1.53 -6.75 -14.94
CA GLY A 203 2.16 -8.07 -14.88
C GLY A 203 1.85 -8.85 -13.60
N PHE A 204 1.08 -8.27 -12.68
CA PHE A 204 0.61 -9.00 -11.52
C PHE A 204 -0.35 -10.12 -11.92
N GLU A 205 -0.34 -11.19 -11.14
CA GLU A 205 -1.28 -12.32 -11.23
C GLU A 205 -2.12 -12.40 -9.95
N HIS A 206 -3.19 -13.20 -9.99
CA HIS A 206 -4.06 -13.43 -8.82
C HIS A 206 -4.51 -12.14 -8.14
N VAL A 207 -4.99 -11.16 -8.94
CA VAL A 207 -5.50 -9.89 -8.44
C VAL A 207 -6.92 -10.07 -7.91
N TYR A 208 -7.11 -9.90 -6.60
CA TYR A 208 -8.44 -10.02 -5.97
C TYR A 208 -8.61 -9.00 -4.85
N SER A 209 -9.87 -8.67 -4.55
CA SER A 209 -10.20 -7.75 -3.45
C SER A 209 -10.17 -8.47 -2.11
N TYR A 210 -9.59 -7.81 -1.09
CA TYR A 210 -9.60 -8.29 0.30
C TYR A 210 -10.45 -7.43 1.23
N SER A 211 -10.79 -6.20 0.83
CA SER A 211 -11.57 -5.26 1.64
C SER A 211 -12.34 -4.30 0.77
N GLN A 212 -13.57 -3.96 1.19
CA GLN A 212 -14.35 -2.89 0.58
C GLN A 212 -15.21 -2.21 1.64
N ILE A 213 -15.13 -0.88 1.69
CA ILE A 213 -16.07 -0.05 2.45
C ILE A 213 -16.51 1.11 1.56
N LEU A 214 -17.74 1.03 1.08
CA LEU A 214 -18.31 1.97 0.11
C LEU A 214 -17.42 2.06 -1.16
N MET A 215 -16.92 3.26 -1.47
CA MET A 215 -16.03 3.50 -2.61
C MET A 215 -14.55 3.22 -2.31
N TYR A 216 -14.19 2.84 -1.11
CA TYR A 216 -12.81 2.43 -0.79
C TYR A 216 -12.62 0.94 -1.01
N GLN A 217 -11.57 0.55 -1.73
CA GLN A 217 -11.33 -0.83 -2.11
C GLN A 217 -9.86 -1.22 -1.92
N GLY A 218 -9.66 -2.40 -1.33
CA GLY A 218 -8.34 -3.01 -1.19
C GLY A 218 -8.16 -4.18 -2.14
N PHE A 219 -6.97 -4.28 -2.76
CA PHE A 219 -6.57 -5.38 -3.62
C PHE A 219 -5.29 -6.04 -3.11
N ILE A 220 -5.22 -7.36 -3.32
CA ILE A 220 -3.98 -8.13 -3.29
C ILE A 220 -3.63 -8.49 -4.72
N ALA A 221 -2.36 -8.35 -5.07
CA ALA A 221 -1.82 -8.72 -6.37
C ALA A 221 -0.46 -9.40 -6.20
N HIS A 222 -0.26 -10.56 -6.80
CA HIS A 222 0.97 -11.33 -6.67
C HIS A 222 1.89 -11.11 -7.87
N LYS A 223 3.18 -10.94 -7.62
CA LYS A 223 4.18 -10.95 -8.68
C LYS A 223 4.36 -12.37 -9.19
N LYS A 224 4.40 -12.52 -10.50
CA LYS A 224 4.64 -13.80 -11.18
C LYS A 224 6.00 -14.36 -10.80
N GLN A 225 6.06 -15.68 -10.59
CA GLN A 225 7.32 -16.39 -10.47
C GLN A 225 8.03 -16.42 -11.82
N SER A 226 9.28 -15.99 -11.89
CA SER A 226 10.05 -16.07 -13.12
C SER A 226 10.37 -17.53 -13.46
N ASN A 227 10.18 -17.93 -14.72
CA ASN A 227 10.41 -19.30 -15.19
C ASN A 227 11.89 -19.75 -15.10
N ALA A 228 12.81 -18.90 -14.68
CA ALA A 228 14.23 -19.22 -14.53
C ALA A 228 14.51 -20.34 -13.52
N LEU A 229 13.70 -20.45 -12.45
CA LEU A 229 13.85 -21.50 -11.44
C LEU A 229 13.26 -22.86 -11.86
N VAL A 230 12.24 -22.88 -12.71
CA VAL A 230 11.59 -24.13 -13.17
C VAL A 230 12.55 -24.97 -14.04
N MET A 231 13.52 -24.32 -14.72
CA MET A 231 14.52 -25.04 -15.52
C MET A 231 15.66 -25.68 -14.69
N GLN A 232 15.89 -25.25 -13.46
CA GLN A 232 16.89 -25.88 -12.57
C GLN A 232 16.35 -27.13 -11.90
N ASP A 233 15.10 -27.14 -11.48
CA ASP A 233 14.48 -28.33 -10.86
C ASP A 233 14.26 -29.46 -11.86
N SER A 234 13.92 -29.14 -13.12
CA SER A 234 13.79 -30.15 -14.18
C SER A 234 15.13 -30.77 -14.59
N LYS A 235 16.26 -30.05 -14.47
CA LYS A 235 17.61 -30.61 -14.70
C LYS A 235 18.09 -31.50 -13.56
N ASN A 236 17.72 -31.18 -12.31
CA ASN A 236 18.07 -32.00 -11.15
C ASN A 236 17.25 -33.31 -11.08
N VAL A 237 15.99 -33.30 -11.54
CA VAL A 237 15.17 -34.54 -11.62
C VAL A 237 15.66 -35.48 -12.73
N ALA A 238 16.19 -34.95 -13.82
CA ALA A 238 16.74 -35.76 -14.91
C ALA A 238 18.07 -36.46 -14.59
N LEU A 239 18.84 -35.95 -13.62
CA LEU A 239 20.12 -36.51 -13.20
C LEU A 239 20.00 -37.65 -12.16
N THR A 240 18.84 -37.77 -11.50
CA THR A 240 18.60 -38.83 -10.49
C THR A 240 18.06 -40.14 -11.08
N HIS A 241 17.67 -40.16 -12.35
CA HIS A 241 17.12 -41.39 -13.01
C HIS A 241 18.14 -42.21 -13.82
N HIS A 242 19.46 -41.87 -13.80
CA HIS A 242 20.47 -42.62 -14.55
C HIS A 242 21.45 -43.42 -13.69
N GLY A 243 21.09 -43.79 -12.47
CA GLY A 243 21.96 -44.48 -11.54
C GLY A 243 21.43 -45.77 -10.92
N ILE A 244 20.67 -46.61 -11.65
CA ILE A 244 20.43 -47.99 -11.22
C ILE A 244 20.44 -48.88 -12.47
N LYS A 245 21.60 -49.39 -12.82
CA LYS A 245 21.75 -50.64 -13.60
C LYS A 245 22.90 -51.47 -12.97
N HIS A 246 22.47 -52.65 -12.48
CA HIS A 246 23.20 -53.83 -12.03
C HIS A 246 23.95 -53.75 -10.70
#